data_0b8ce2b7c3c0f836844f3d947e0c2ea7
#
_entry.id   0b8ce2b7c3c0f836844f3d947e0c2ea7
#
_cell.length_a   1.000
_cell.length_b   1.000
_cell.length_c   1.000
_cell.angle_alpha   90.00
_cell.angle_beta   90.00
_cell.angle_gamma   90.00
#
_symmetry.space_group_name_H-M   'P 1'
#
loop_
_entity.id
_entity.type
_entity.pdbx_description
1 polymer ?
#
loop_
_entity_poly.entity_id
_entity_poly.type
_entity_poly.pdbx_seq_one_letter_code
_entity_poly.pdbx_strand_id
1 'polypeptide(L)'
;MNIRLILAAAAATMLAGCSSLKDGEYNLSLVTTGDGHGSWFYKPFSENASARSSLMAQSQYINELRAEKGADNVILVDAGDNFLGSNATFYYDYADTLSPYLYPRLAAYMKYDAVAAGHCDFEAGHGVYDRAAETFRKEGIPFLAENVVRTDNGKRYFQTGTIVKKNGVKVAILGYTNADNAALMDKSAYSGLEFKSLIPLVQEDVDAFRKKHKPQVVVVVAHTAIGKGEGNNAEKQGLDLLNSLKGVDFLVTAHDHSNKVIKRDSIVLVGCGKSGQYVGLGEIKLLVKGGKVVSRELDAKSVGIKYDNIDTAMEETFENEFNAVKAFSNSKLGTVKKDMVSREFYSGQCDYLNFLHALALTYCPMDISLTATLLIDGKVPGGDVTFNDLKTIYPYGNKLMVLKLAGKEIKEYLEASYDLWVETVSGPDAEHILRIKQAKDWKTGQMAWKLAKSPANFDSAAGIDYTVDVTRPYGERVNILSMADGRAFDMDKMYTVGITSYRASGAGGLLKAAGLLSAEDVEARTLLKGPEFRTILYEYFLKNGSIDPEVTGKKELVGRWKFVPEGVSEGIVKDVELLYGK
;
A
#
# COMPACT_ATOMS: atom_id res chain seq x y z
N MET A 1 3.21 -69.73 51.28
CA MET A 1 1.84 -69.21 51.30
C MET A 1 1.84 -67.97 50.39
N ASN A 2 1.46 -68.18 49.14
CA ASN A 2 1.57 -67.17 48.06
C ASN A 2 0.26 -66.41 47.93
N ILE A 3 0.27 -65.09 48.14
CA ILE A 3 -0.83 -64.19 47.85
C ILE A 3 -0.53 -63.52 46.52
N ARG A 4 -1.27 -63.87 45.45
CA ARG A 4 -1.27 -63.20 44.18
C ARG A 4 -2.16 -61.96 44.25
N LEU A 5 -1.58 -60.75 44.09
CA LEU A 5 -2.31 -59.52 43.85
C LEU A 5 -2.72 -59.50 42.37
N ILE A 6 -4.03 -59.43 42.13
CA ILE A 6 -4.61 -59.15 40.80
C ILE A 6 -4.75 -57.65 40.70
N LEU A 7 -3.91 -57.00 39.83
CA LEU A 7 -4.11 -55.60 39.38
C LEU A 7 -5.08 -55.61 38.23
N ALA A 8 -6.31 -55.11 38.45
CA ALA A 8 -7.24 -54.80 37.38
C ALA A 8 -6.85 -53.43 36.81
N ALA A 9 -6.30 -53.41 35.61
CA ALA A 9 -6.09 -52.20 34.81
C ALA A 9 -7.41 -51.80 34.16
N ALA A 10 -8.04 -50.71 34.70
CA ALA A 10 -9.15 -50.06 34.06
C ALA A 10 -8.60 -49.23 32.88
N ALA A 11 -8.68 -49.71 31.68
CA ALA A 11 -8.47 -48.95 30.46
C ALA A 11 -9.62 -47.96 30.28
N ALA A 12 -9.44 -46.72 30.70
CA ALA A 12 -10.31 -45.63 30.32
C ALA A 12 -10.13 -45.33 28.85
N THR A 13 -10.91 -45.92 28.00
CA THR A 13 -11.09 -45.52 26.59
C THR A 13 -11.73 -44.14 26.58
N MET A 14 -10.89 -43.09 26.38
CA MET A 14 -11.40 -41.79 25.98
C MET A 14 -11.98 -41.95 24.58
N LEU A 15 -13.27 -42.23 24.48
CA LEU A 15 -14.06 -41.97 23.31
C LEU A 15 -14.08 -40.45 23.09
N ALA A 16 -13.18 -39.96 22.23
CA ALA A 16 -13.34 -38.65 21.62
C ALA A 16 -14.58 -38.71 20.72
N GLY A 17 -15.75 -38.58 21.34
CA GLY A 17 -17.01 -38.46 20.64
C GLY A 17 -16.94 -37.26 19.72
N CYS A 18 -16.95 -37.48 18.42
CA CYS A 18 -17.40 -36.48 17.46
C CYS A 18 -18.84 -36.13 17.84
N SER A 19 -19.06 -35.13 18.70
CA SER A 19 -20.39 -34.63 18.98
C SER A 19 -20.95 -34.07 17.65
N SER A 20 -21.87 -34.78 17.04
CA SER A 20 -22.69 -34.28 15.94
C SER A 20 -23.44 -33.04 16.47
N LEU A 21 -23.64 -32.02 15.60
CA LEU A 21 -24.50 -30.90 15.94
C LEU A 21 -25.85 -31.38 16.42
N LYS A 22 -26.43 -30.75 17.43
CA LYS A 22 -27.80 -30.99 17.84
C LYS A 22 -28.75 -30.49 16.74
N ASP A 23 -29.91 -31.16 16.61
CA ASP A 23 -30.95 -30.67 15.73
C ASP A 23 -31.45 -29.30 16.18
N GLY A 24 -31.65 -28.40 15.23
CA GLY A 24 -32.06 -27.01 15.49
C GLY A 24 -31.53 -26.04 14.48
N GLU A 25 -31.81 -24.77 14.75
CA GLU A 25 -31.32 -23.64 13.96
C GLU A 25 -30.05 -23.04 14.60
N TYR A 26 -29.08 -22.69 13.76
CA TYR A 26 -27.83 -22.01 14.13
C TYR A 26 -27.71 -20.73 13.34
N ASN A 27 -27.63 -19.61 14.03
CA ASN A 27 -27.44 -18.28 13.45
C ASN A 27 -26.06 -17.77 13.84
N LEU A 28 -25.19 -17.55 12.84
CA LEU A 28 -23.84 -17.03 13.03
C LEU A 28 -23.69 -15.76 12.22
N SER A 29 -22.81 -14.86 12.66
CA SER A 29 -22.41 -13.66 11.95
C SER A 29 -20.92 -13.71 11.64
N LEU A 30 -20.56 -13.45 10.39
CA LEU A 30 -19.17 -13.27 9.94
C LEU A 30 -18.86 -11.78 9.84
N VAL A 31 -17.91 -11.30 10.63
CA VAL A 31 -17.39 -9.94 10.52
C VAL A 31 -16.04 -9.98 9.81
N THR A 32 -15.88 -9.15 8.79
CA THR A 32 -14.64 -9.08 8.02
C THR A 32 -14.06 -7.68 8.05
N THR A 33 -12.75 -7.56 8.27
CA THR A 33 -11.95 -6.35 8.16
C THR A 33 -10.80 -6.58 7.19
N GLY A 34 -10.11 -5.54 6.77
CA GLY A 34 -8.92 -5.60 5.92
C GLY A 34 -8.54 -4.21 5.44
N ASP A 35 -7.41 -4.08 4.73
CA ASP A 35 -6.88 -2.82 4.23
C ASP A 35 -6.84 -1.73 5.32
N GLY A 36 -6.43 -2.15 6.54
CA GLY A 36 -6.39 -1.28 7.72
C GLY A 36 -5.34 -0.19 7.61
N HIS A 37 -4.23 -0.46 6.87
CA HIS A 37 -3.14 0.47 6.60
C HIS A 37 -2.68 1.23 7.83
N GLY A 38 -2.56 0.53 8.98
CA GLY A 38 -2.11 1.10 10.23
C GLY A 38 -3.06 2.11 10.88
N SER A 39 -4.33 2.17 10.46
CA SER A 39 -5.36 2.98 11.11
C SER A 39 -5.81 2.35 12.44
N TRP A 40 -4.83 2.11 13.33
CA TRP A 40 -5.07 1.41 14.59
C TRP A 40 -5.70 2.29 15.65
N PHE A 41 -5.25 3.56 15.73
CA PHE A 41 -5.65 4.51 16.77
C PHE A 41 -6.61 5.57 16.24
N TYR A 42 -7.57 5.95 17.09
CA TYR A 42 -8.53 7.01 16.82
C TYR A 42 -7.89 8.40 16.87
N LYS A 43 -7.09 8.65 17.93
CA LYS A 43 -6.40 9.92 18.12
C LYS A 43 -5.27 10.10 17.11
N PRO A 44 -5.10 11.29 16.57
CA PRO A 44 -3.98 11.58 15.68
C PRO A 44 -2.66 11.68 16.46
N PHE A 45 -1.55 11.43 15.76
CA PHE A 45 -0.20 11.61 16.31
C PHE A 45 0.31 13.06 16.21
N SER A 46 -0.42 13.94 15.54
CA SER A 46 -0.10 15.37 15.38
C SER A 46 -1.26 16.19 15.93
N GLU A 47 -0.95 17.31 16.60
CA GLU A 47 -1.95 18.22 17.16
C GLU A 47 -2.83 18.90 16.09
N ASN A 48 -2.30 19.05 14.88
CA ASN A 48 -2.99 19.69 13.75
C ASN A 48 -3.83 18.70 12.90
N ALA A 49 -3.87 17.42 13.26
CA ALA A 49 -4.63 16.42 12.53
C ALA A 49 -5.94 16.09 13.24
N SER A 50 -6.96 15.77 12.46
CA SER A 50 -8.26 15.33 12.99
C SER A 50 -8.26 13.82 13.27
N ALA A 51 -9.08 13.42 14.25
CA ALA A 51 -9.39 12.02 14.49
C ALA A 51 -10.01 11.37 13.24
N ARG A 52 -9.79 10.07 13.08
CA ARG A 52 -10.18 9.31 11.88
C ARG A 52 -10.79 7.97 12.25
N SER A 53 -11.40 7.32 11.26
CA SER A 53 -11.77 5.90 11.36
C SER A 53 -10.57 5.06 11.80
N SER A 54 -10.83 4.08 12.63
CA SER A 54 -9.77 3.29 13.25
C SER A 54 -10.25 1.89 13.63
N LEU A 55 -9.28 1.04 13.95
CA LEU A 55 -9.52 -0.28 14.51
C LEU A 55 -10.29 -0.18 15.85
N MET A 56 -10.08 0.90 16.63
CA MET A 56 -10.84 1.13 17.88
C MET A 56 -12.33 1.34 17.64
N ALA A 57 -12.70 2.02 16.55
CA ALA A 57 -14.11 2.18 16.18
C ALA A 57 -14.72 0.86 15.65
N GLN A 58 -13.95 0.07 14.90
CA GLN A 58 -14.37 -1.28 14.51
C GLN A 58 -14.52 -2.20 15.72
N SER A 59 -13.61 -2.11 16.72
CA SER A 59 -13.71 -2.87 17.97
C SER A 59 -15.01 -2.59 18.71
N GLN A 60 -15.40 -1.32 18.84
CA GLN A 60 -16.65 -0.94 19.47
C GLN A 60 -17.85 -1.56 18.77
N TYR A 61 -17.93 -1.43 17.44
CA TYR A 61 -19.00 -2.06 16.66
C TYR A 61 -19.05 -3.58 16.85
N ILE A 62 -17.90 -4.25 16.85
CA ILE A 62 -17.82 -5.70 17.03
C ILE A 62 -18.26 -6.10 18.44
N ASN A 63 -17.92 -5.33 19.46
CA ASN A 63 -18.36 -5.55 20.83
C ASN A 63 -19.88 -5.40 20.98
N GLU A 64 -20.47 -4.38 20.35
CA GLU A 64 -21.93 -4.19 20.31
C GLU A 64 -22.60 -5.37 19.60
N LEU A 65 -22.08 -5.82 18.46
CA LEU A 65 -22.60 -6.98 17.73
C LEU A 65 -22.50 -8.27 18.57
N ARG A 66 -21.39 -8.48 19.27
CA ARG A 66 -21.22 -9.63 20.18
C ARG A 66 -22.19 -9.59 21.36
N ALA A 67 -22.50 -8.41 21.88
CA ALA A 67 -23.50 -8.24 22.91
C ALA A 67 -24.92 -8.56 22.41
N GLU A 68 -25.23 -8.17 21.17
CA GLU A 68 -26.52 -8.43 20.53
C GLU A 68 -26.70 -9.90 20.14
N LYS A 69 -25.72 -10.48 19.44
CA LYS A 69 -25.83 -11.81 18.83
C LYS A 69 -25.32 -12.95 19.71
N GLY A 70 -24.58 -12.64 20.77
CA GLY A 70 -23.79 -13.58 21.55
C GLY A 70 -22.39 -13.79 20.97
N ALA A 71 -21.36 -13.71 21.80
CA ALA A 71 -19.95 -13.77 21.36
C ALA A 71 -19.60 -15.06 20.60
N ASP A 72 -20.19 -16.19 21.03
CA ASP A 72 -19.97 -17.50 20.39
C ASP A 72 -20.65 -17.63 19.01
N ASN A 73 -21.46 -16.66 18.61
CA ASN A 73 -22.09 -16.63 17.29
C ASN A 73 -21.36 -15.71 16.30
N VAL A 74 -20.30 -15.00 16.73
CA VAL A 74 -19.57 -14.07 15.89
C VAL A 74 -18.21 -14.64 15.48
N ILE A 75 -18.00 -14.76 14.16
CA ILE A 75 -16.73 -15.10 13.53
C ILE A 75 -16.08 -13.78 13.13
N LEU A 76 -14.81 -13.57 13.44
CA LEU A 76 -14.08 -12.36 13.10
C LEU A 76 -12.80 -12.70 12.35
N VAL A 77 -12.67 -12.19 11.12
CA VAL A 77 -11.50 -12.41 10.26
C VAL A 77 -10.98 -11.09 9.68
N ASP A 78 -9.70 -11.05 9.39
CA ASP A 78 -9.05 -9.93 8.72
C ASP A 78 -8.40 -10.38 7.42
N ALA A 79 -8.48 -9.54 6.39
CA ALA A 79 -7.99 -9.82 5.05
C ALA A 79 -6.62 -9.19 4.74
N GLY A 80 -5.89 -8.67 5.75
CA GLY A 80 -4.52 -8.18 5.60
C GLY A 80 -4.38 -6.70 5.25
N ASP A 81 -3.17 -6.31 4.90
CA ASP A 81 -2.72 -4.94 4.68
C ASP A 81 -2.81 -4.07 5.93
N ASN A 82 -2.16 -4.54 6.99
CA ASN A 82 -2.13 -3.86 8.28
C ASN A 82 -0.78 -3.26 8.64
N PHE A 83 0.33 -3.62 7.97
CA PHE A 83 1.68 -3.27 8.41
C PHE A 83 2.30 -2.08 7.66
N LEU A 84 1.56 -1.39 6.80
CA LEU A 84 2.03 -0.22 6.08
C LEU A 84 0.94 0.86 6.01
N GLY A 85 1.34 2.15 6.09
CA GLY A 85 0.48 3.28 5.74
C GLY A 85 0.29 4.34 6.82
N SER A 86 0.82 4.14 8.04
CA SER A 86 0.71 5.10 9.14
C SER A 86 2.03 5.34 9.86
N ASN A 87 2.05 6.36 10.74
CA ASN A 87 3.20 6.56 11.63
C ASN A 87 3.37 5.39 12.61
N ALA A 88 2.28 4.73 12.99
CA ALA A 88 2.35 3.58 13.89
C ALA A 88 3.02 2.38 13.22
N THR A 89 2.62 2.04 11.98
CA THR A 89 3.30 0.97 11.25
C THR A 89 4.77 1.31 11.03
N PHE A 90 5.06 2.54 10.59
CA PHE A 90 6.45 2.96 10.38
C PHE A 90 7.29 2.87 11.65
N TYR A 91 6.73 3.23 12.80
CA TYR A 91 7.42 3.13 14.08
C TYR A 91 7.82 1.68 14.38
N TYR A 92 6.89 0.73 14.24
CA TYR A 92 7.18 -0.68 14.48
C TYR A 92 8.00 -1.34 13.36
N ASP A 93 7.97 -0.82 12.14
CA ASP A 93 8.76 -1.36 11.03
C ASP A 93 10.25 -0.95 11.13
N TYR A 94 10.52 0.32 11.49
CA TYR A 94 11.85 0.91 11.33
C TYR A 94 12.46 1.54 12.58
N ALA A 95 11.67 1.95 13.57
CA ALA A 95 12.18 2.61 14.77
C ALA A 95 12.23 1.65 15.98
N ASP A 96 11.14 0.99 16.33
CA ASP A 96 11.10 -0.03 17.37
C ASP A 96 11.07 -1.43 16.75
N THR A 97 12.24 -1.91 16.36
CA THR A 97 12.40 -3.21 15.73
C THR A 97 12.53 -4.38 16.71
N LEU A 98 12.55 -4.11 18.01
CA LEU A 98 12.77 -5.11 19.06
C LEU A 98 11.51 -5.53 19.81
N SER A 99 10.57 -4.62 19.99
CA SER A 99 9.30 -4.93 20.67
C SER A 99 8.44 -5.88 19.83
N PRO A 100 7.56 -6.67 20.48
CA PRO A 100 6.55 -7.44 19.76
C PRO A 100 5.75 -6.52 18.83
N TYR A 101 5.49 -6.98 17.59
CA TYR A 101 4.72 -6.18 16.65
C TYR A 101 3.33 -5.89 17.18
N LEU A 102 2.86 -4.63 17.06
CA LEU A 102 1.66 -4.21 17.80
C LEU A 102 0.37 -4.82 17.27
N TYR A 103 0.20 -4.89 15.93
CA TYR A 103 -1.07 -5.33 15.35
C TYR A 103 -1.56 -6.71 15.83
N PRO A 104 -0.72 -7.75 15.95
CA PRO A 104 -1.14 -9.02 16.55
C PRO A 104 -1.73 -8.91 17.95
N ARG A 105 -1.23 -7.99 18.78
CA ARG A 105 -1.75 -7.74 20.14
C ARG A 105 -3.11 -7.04 20.12
N LEU A 106 -3.29 -6.09 19.18
CA LEU A 106 -4.60 -5.47 18.93
C LEU A 106 -5.61 -6.50 18.42
N ALA A 107 -5.19 -7.38 17.50
CA ALA A 107 -6.02 -8.47 17.00
C ALA A 107 -6.40 -9.47 18.11
N ALA A 108 -5.48 -9.77 19.03
CA ALA A 108 -5.76 -10.62 20.20
C ALA A 108 -6.78 -9.98 21.14
N TYR A 109 -6.64 -8.69 21.42
CA TYR A 109 -7.62 -7.95 22.22
C TYR A 109 -9.02 -8.05 21.61
N MET A 110 -9.13 -7.84 20.30
CA MET A 110 -10.39 -7.95 19.55
C MET A 110 -10.87 -9.39 19.36
N LYS A 111 -10.07 -10.40 19.69
CA LYS A 111 -10.35 -11.83 19.53
C LYS A 111 -10.65 -12.21 18.10
N TYR A 112 -9.73 -11.88 17.18
CA TYR A 112 -9.79 -12.37 15.82
C TYR A 112 -9.65 -13.90 15.77
N ASP A 113 -10.45 -14.54 14.94
CA ASP A 113 -10.40 -15.99 14.72
C ASP A 113 -9.29 -16.38 13.72
N ALA A 114 -8.95 -15.49 12.80
CA ALA A 114 -7.79 -15.59 11.91
C ALA A 114 -7.51 -14.25 11.24
N VAL A 115 -6.27 -14.04 10.82
CA VAL A 115 -5.80 -12.90 10.02
C VAL A 115 -5.08 -13.44 8.80
N ALA A 116 -5.47 -13.02 7.60
CA ALA A 116 -4.71 -13.29 6.38
C ALA A 116 -3.64 -12.18 6.16
N ALA A 117 -2.53 -12.51 5.51
CA ALA A 117 -1.55 -11.52 5.13
C ALA A 117 -1.96 -10.81 3.83
N GLY A 118 -1.83 -9.49 3.79
CA GLY A 118 -1.93 -8.70 2.57
C GLY A 118 -0.56 -8.50 1.90
N HIS A 119 -0.52 -7.75 0.81
CA HIS A 119 0.75 -7.48 0.10
C HIS A 119 1.62 -6.49 0.87
N CYS A 120 1.02 -5.45 1.45
CA CYS A 120 1.74 -4.47 2.28
C CYS A 120 2.38 -5.09 3.52
N ASP A 121 1.86 -6.24 3.99
CA ASP A 121 2.40 -6.92 5.17
C ASP A 121 3.78 -7.56 4.91
N PHE A 122 4.19 -7.68 3.63
CA PHE A 122 5.51 -8.18 3.23
C PHE A 122 6.51 -7.07 2.90
N GLU A 123 6.05 -5.86 2.59
CA GLU A 123 6.89 -4.80 1.98
C GLU A 123 8.08 -4.38 2.84
N ALA A 124 7.93 -4.37 4.16
CA ALA A 124 9.00 -4.04 5.09
C ALA A 124 10.02 -5.20 5.32
N GLY A 125 9.80 -6.34 4.66
CA GLY A 125 10.71 -7.48 4.64
C GLY A 125 10.60 -8.41 5.84
N HIS A 126 11.45 -9.45 5.84
CA HIS A 126 11.48 -10.52 6.84
C HIS A 126 11.55 -10.01 8.28
N GLY A 127 12.31 -8.97 8.56
CA GLY A 127 12.43 -8.41 9.91
C GLY A 127 11.09 -7.99 10.52
N VAL A 128 10.12 -7.64 9.69
CA VAL A 128 8.80 -7.18 10.11
C VAL A 128 7.79 -8.32 10.13
N TYR A 129 7.54 -8.98 8.99
CA TYR A 129 6.48 -9.99 8.95
C TYR A 129 6.80 -11.27 9.74
N ASP A 130 8.06 -11.65 9.88
CA ASP A 130 8.44 -12.79 10.73
C ASP A 130 8.22 -12.47 12.21
N ARG A 131 8.56 -11.23 12.64
CA ARG A 131 8.29 -10.75 14.00
C ARG A 131 6.78 -10.66 14.27
N ALA A 132 6.01 -10.19 13.31
CA ALA A 132 4.54 -10.16 13.41
C ALA A 132 3.97 -11.58 13.49
N ALA A 133 4.40 -12.51 12.63
CA ALA A 133 3.98 -13.91 12.65
C ALA A 133 4.31 -14.60 13.97
N GLU A 134 5.50 -14.35 14.54
CA GLU A 134 5.88 -14.86 15.86
C GLU A 134 4.99 -14.26 16.97
N THR A 135 4.63 -12.98 16.88
CA THR A 135 3.73 -12.35 17.84
C THR A 135 2.31 -12.93 17.71
N PHE A 136 1.78 -13.10 16.49
CA PHE A 136 0.50 -13.79 16.26
C PHE A 136 0.48 -15.20 16.85
N ARG A 137 1.58 -15.94 16.66
CA ARG A 137 1.72 -17.30 17.23
C ARG A 137 1.68 -17.29 18.76
N LYS A 138 2.31 -16.31 19.41
CA LYS A 138 2.28 -16.14 20.89
C LYS A 138 0.89 -15.76 21.39
N GLU A 139 0.19 -14.92 20.65
CA GLU A 139 -1.17 -14.50 20.96
C GLU A 139 -2.23 -15.57 20.60
N GLY A 140 -1.82 -16.67 19.94
CA GLY A 140 -2.72 -17.78 19.60
C GLY A 140 -3.65 -17.49 18.41
N ILE A 141 -3.33 -16.49 17.58
CA ILE A 141 -4.10 -16.13 16.41
C ILE A 141 -3.45 -16.73 15.16
N PRO A 142 -4.17 -17.47 14.31
CA PRO A 142 -3.68 -17.93 13.03
C PRO A 142 -3.37 -16.75 12.09
N PHE A 143 -2.10 -16.67 11.63
CA PHE A 143 -1.68 -15.75 10.57
C PHE A 143 -1.48 -16.56 9.29
N LEU A 144 -2.28 -16.29 8.26
CA LEU A 144 -2.51 -17.16 7.13
C LEU A 144 -2.04 -16.53 5.81
N ALA A 145 -1.27 -17.28 5.04
CA ALA A 145 -0.94 -17.00 3.64
C ALA A 145 -0.54 -18.31 2.95
N GLU A 146 -1.55 -19.13 2.63
CA GLU A 146 -1.33 -20.51 2.20
C GLU A 146 -0.63 -20.63 0.84
N ASN A 147 -0.71 -19.59 0.02
CA ASN A 147 -0.02 -19.51 -1.27
C ASN A 147 1.44 -19.03 -1.18
N VAL A 148 1.96 -18.74 0.02
CA VAL A 148 3.37 -18.38 0.22
C VAL A 148 4.17 -19.62 0.55
N VAL A 149 5.14 -19.95 -0.31
CA VAL A 149 5.97 -21.15 -0.16
C VAL A 149 7.46 -20.81 -0.15
N ARG A 150 8.26 -21.64 0.51
CA ARG A 150 9.70 -21.55 0.49
C ARG A 150 10.23 -22.03 -0.86
N THR A 151 11.16 -21.30 -1.45
CA THR A 151 11.79 -21.67 -2.74
C THR A 151 12.71 -22.88 -2.64
N ASP A 152 13.27 -23.15 -1.47
CA ASP A 152 14.23 -24.24 -1.24
C ASP A 152 13.58 -25.63 -1.15
N ASN A 153 12.33 -25.71 -0.67
CA ASN A 153 11.68 -27.00 -0.40
C ASN A 153 10.19 -27.05 -0.74
N GLY A 154 9.61 -25.97 -1.24
CA GLY A 154 8.19 -25.87 -1.63
C GLY A 154 7.17 -25.93 -0.46
N LYS A 155 7.64 -25.95 0.79
CA LYS A 155 6.73 -25.98 1.95
C LYS A 155 6.12 -24.60 2.18
N ARG A 156 4.89 -24.57 2.67
CA ARG A 156 4.22 -23.34 3.07
C ARG A 156 5.02 -22.61 4.14
N TYR A 157 5.08 -21.30 4.02
CA TYR A 157 5.86 -20.45 4.93
C TYR A 157 5.09 -20.15 6.20
N PHE A 158 3.82 -19.82 6.07
CA PHE A 158 2.92 -19.52 7.17
C PHE A 158 2.05 -20.70 7.55
N GLN A 159 1.26 -20.53 8.61
CA GLN A 159 0.30 -21.53 9.05
C GLN A 159 -0.72 -21.80 7.94
N THR A 160 -1.07 -23.07 7.78
CA THR A 160 -2.21 -23.46 6.94
C THR A 160 -3.51 -23.19 7.69
N GLY A 161 -4.61 -23.03 6.97
CA GLY A 161 -5.93 -22.67 7.49
C GLY A 161 -6.31 -23.25 8.84
N THR A 162 -7.34 -22.76 9.43
CA THR A 162 -7.75 -23.13 10.79
C THR A 162 -9.21 -23.59 10.85
N ILE A 163 -9.53 -24.30 11.93
CA ILE A 163 -10.92 -24.67 12.29
C ILE A 163 -11.26 -23.99 13.60
N VAL A 164 -12.25 -23.13 13.57
CA VAL A 164 -12.86 -22.57 14.79
C VAL A 164 -14.23 -23.17 15.05
N LYS A 165 -14.63 -23.19 16.30
CA LYS A 165 -15.99 -23.64 16.71
C LYS A 165 -16.78 -22.44 17.21
N LYS A 166 -17.90 -22.18 16.58
CA LYS A 166 -18.84 -21.12 16.97
C LYS A 166 -20.19 -21.75 17.25
N ASN A 167 -20.66 -21.67 18.47
CA ASN A 167 -21.89 -22.35 18.93
C ASN A 167 -21.94 -23.83 18.50
N GLY A 168 -20.80 -24.53 18.56
CA GLY A 168 -20.67 -25.93 18.14
C GLY A 168 -20.45 -26.14 16.64
N VAL A 169 -20.75 -25.16 15.78
CA VAL A 169 -20.52 -25.21 14.31
C VAL A 169 -19.03 -25.12 14.03
N LYS A 170 -18.51 -26.06 13.24
CA LYS A 170 -17.13 -26.01 12.74
C LYS A 170 -17.04 -25.08 11.54
N VAL A 171 -16.27 -24.04 11.65
CA VAL A 171 -15.98 -23.09 10.58
C VAL A 171 -14.53 -23.27 10.14
N ALA A 172 -14.31 -23.60 8.88
CA ALA A 172 -12.99 -23.58 8.26
C ALA A 172 -12.68 -22.17 7.77
N ILE A 173 -11.49 -21.67 8.08
CA ILE A 173 -10.98 -20.40 7.60
C ILE A 173 -9.65 -20.66 6.90
N LEU A 174 -9.56 -20.32 5.60
CA LEU A 174 -8.35 -20.44 4.79
C LEU A 174 -7.94 -19.03 4.34
N GLY A 175 -6.65 -18.71 4.38
CA GLY A 175 -6.15 -17.36 4.10
C GLY A 175 -5.08 -17.33 3.02
N TYR A 176 -5.16 -16.37 2.11
CA TYR A 176 -4.27 -16.20 0.97
C TYR A 176 -3.88 -14.73 0.78
N THR A 177 -2.64 -14.50 0.39
CA THR A 177 -2.18 -13.17 -0.05
C THR A 177 -2.28 -13.05 -1.57
N ASN A 178 -2.06 -11.84 -2.08
CA ASN A 178 -2.05 -11.54 -3.52
C ASN A 178 -1.00 -12.40 -4.24
N ALA A 179 -1.39 -13.01 -5.34
CA ALA A 179 -0.48 -13.83 -6.15
C ALA A 179 0.58 -13.01 -6.89
N ASP A 180 0.34 -11.71 -7.09
CA ASP A 180 1.24 -10.78 -7.80
C ASP A 180 2.16 -9.97 -6.87
N ASN A 181 2.32 -10.37 -5.62
CA ASN A 181 3.15 -9.66 -4.64
C ASN A 181 4.58 -9.41 -5.15
N ALA A 182 5.14 -10.35 -5.91
CA ALA A 182 6.47 -10.21 -6.51
C ALA A 182 6.58 -9.02 -7.49
N ALA A 183 5.49 -8.64 -8.14
CA ALA A 183 5.46 -7.45 -9.00
C ALA A 183 5.37 -6.13 -8.21
N LEU A 184 4.90 -6.18 -6.95
CA LEU A 184 4.60 -4.99 -6.14
C LEU A 184 5.77 -4.55 -5.23
N MET A 185 6.77 -5.42 -5.00
CA MET A 185 7.85 -5.14 -4.05
C MET A 185 9.22 -5.63 -4.53
N ASP A 186 10.28 -5.15 -3.88
CA ASP A 186 11.63 -5.61 -4.15
C ASP A 186 11.83 -7.07 -3.73
N LYS A 187 12.66 -7.79 -4.50
CA LYS A 187 12.96 -9.21 -4.24
C LYS A 187 13.60 -9.45 -2.86
N SER A 188 14.29 -8.47 -2.30
CA SER A 188 14.88 -8.57 -0.97
C SER A 188 13.83 -8.71 0.13
N ALA A 189 12.64 -8.09 -0.05
CA ALA A 189 11.56 -8.14 0.91
C ALA A 189 10.99 -9.57 1.10
N TYR A 190 11.06 -10.40 0.06
CA TYR A 190 10.55 -11.78 0.09
C TYR A 190 11.60 -12.82 -0.31
N SER A 191 12.88 -12.57 -0.02
CA SER A 191 13.96 -13.48 -0.38
C SER A 191 13.71 -14.90 0.16
N GLY A 192 13.87 -15.93 -0.69
CA GLY A 192 13.58 -17.32 -0.31
C GLY A 192 12.10 -17.71 -0.32
N LEU A 193 11.20 -16.81 -0.75
CA LEU A 193 9.77 -17.06 -0.86
C LEU A 193 9.27 -16.95 -2.31
N GLU A 194 8.16 -17.61 -2.58
CA GLU A 194 7.42 -17.58 -3.84
C GLU A 194 5.93 -17.46 -3.53
N PHE A 195 5.22 -16.63 -4.30
CA PHE A 195 3.78 -16.46 -4.23
C PHE A 195 3.13 -17.29 -5.33
N LYS A 196 2.36 -18.31 -4.94
CA LYS A 196 1.66 -19.18 -5.89
C LYS A 196 0.37 -18.54 -6.36
N SER A 197 -0.02 -18.83 -7.61
CA SER A 197 -1.33 -18.45 -8.14
C SER A 197 -2.45 -19.01 -7.27
N LEU A 198 -3.50 -18.21 -7.06
CA LEU A 198 -4.64 -18.61 -6.24
C LEU A 198 -5.50 -19.68 -6.94
N ILE A 199 -5.55 -19.67 -8.27
CA ILE A 199 -6.31 -20.62 -9.06
C ILE A 199 -5.34 -21.62 -9.73
N PRO A 200 -5.42 -22.93 -9.48
CA PRO A 200 -6.48 -23.70 -8.76
C PRO A 200 -6.22 -23.95 -7.26
N LEU A 201 -5.14 -23.42 -6.69
CA LEU A 201 -4.66 -23.76 -5.33
C LEU A 201 -5.75 -23.67 -4.25
N VAL A 202 -6.58 -22.59 -4.29
CA VAL A 202 -7.63 -22.38 -3.28
C VAL A 202 -8.64 -23.53 -3.30
N GLN A 203 -9.02 -24.03 -4.48
CA GLN A 203 -9.97 -25.16 -4.58
C GLN A 203 -9.38 -26.45 -4.02
N GLU A 204 -8.11 -26.73 -4.33
CA GLU A 204 -7.41 -27.92 -3.82
C GLU A 204 -7.36 -27.91 -2.28
N ASP A 205 -7.06 -26.76 -1.69
CA ASP A 205 -7.01 -26.57 -0.25
C ASP A 205 -8.39 -26.70 0.40
N VAL A 206 -9.42 -26.10 -0.18
CA VAL A 206 -10.82 -26.22 0.28
C VAL A 206 -11.23 -27.69 0.30
N ASP A 207 -10.97 -28.44 -0.77
CA ASP A 207 -11.31 -29.85 -0.86
C ASP A 207 -10.58 -30.71 0.18
N ALA A 208 -9.27 -30.44 0.38
CA ALA A 208 -8.46 -31.11 1.40
C ALA A 208 -8.99 -30.82 2.82
N PHE A 209 -9.30 -29.55 3.13
CA PHE A 209 -9.86 -29.14 4.43
C PHE A 209 -11.25 -29.76 4.68
N ARG A 210 -12.14 -29.74 3.68
CA ARG A 210 -13.46 -30.36 3.78
C ARG A 210 -13.37 -31.86 4.01
N LYS A 211 -12.48 -32.54 3.30
CA LYS A 211 -12.25 -33.99 3.46
C LYS A 211 -11.75 -34.32 4.87
N LYS A 212 -10.76 -33.57 5.36
CA LYS A 212 -10.07 -33.81 6.64
C LYS A 212 -10.93 -33.41 7.85
N HIS A 213 -11.52 -32.21 7.83
CA HIS A 213 -12.12 -31.58 9.02
C HIS A 213 -13.66 -31.62 9.02
N LYS A 214 -14.28 -31.81 7.85
CA LYS A 214 -15.73 -31.84 7.66
C LYS A 214 -16.43 -30.62 8.27
N PRO A 215 -16.03 -29.38 7.90
CA PRO A 215 -16.63 -28.16 8.43
C PRO A 215 -18.06 -28.00 7.92
N GLN A 216 -18.89 -27.30 8.70
CA GLN A 216 -20.24 -26.90 8.28
C GLN A 216 -20.22 -25.60 7.48
N VAL A 217 -19.26 -24.71 7.74
CA VAL A 217 -19.07 -23.43 7.05
C VAL A 217 -17.61 -23.33 6.58
N VAL A 218 -17.40 -22.79 5.39
CA VAL A 218 -16.07 -22.54 4.81
C VAL A 218 -15.96 -21.06 4.43
N VAL A 219 -14.98 -20.37 5.01
CA VAL A 219 -14.62 -18.99 4.72
C VAL A 219 -13.24 -18.98 4.05
N VAL A 220 -13.16 -18.44 2.85
CA VAL A 220 -11.91 -18.15 2.17
C VAL A 220 -11.64 -16.67 2.29
N VAL A 221 -10.50 -16.29 2.84
CA VAL A 221 -10.01 -14.91 2.97
C VAL A 221 -8.87 -14.74 1.99
N ALA A 222 -9.10 -14.02 0.91
CA ALA A 222 -8.12 -13.80 -0.14
C ALA A 222 -7.82 -12.31 -0.30
N HIS A 223 -6.60 -11.90 0.04
CA HIS A 223 -6.16 -10.53 -0.21
C HIS A 223 -5.90 -10.34 -1.70
N THR A 224 -6.95 -10.06 -2.44
CA THR A 224 -6.94 -9.80 -3.89
C THR A 224 -8.06 -8.86 -4.26
N ALA A 225 -7.86 -8.02 -5.28
CA ALA A 225 -8.90 -7.16 -5.81
C ALA A 225 -10.05 -7.99 -6.42
N ILE A 226 -11.25 -7.43 -6.40
CA ILE A 226 -12.44 -8.08 -6.97
C ILE A 226 -12.24 -8.41 -8.45
N GLY A 227 -11.67 -7.47 -9.24
CA GLY A 227 -11.40 -7.68 -10.66
C GLY A 227 -12.64 -7.71 -11.54
N LYS A 228 -12.47 -8.22 -12.76
CA LYS A 228 -13.54 -8.33 -13.78
C LYS A 228 -13.88 -9.77 -14.17
N GLY A 229 -13.15 -10.76 -13.64
CA GLY A 229 -13.33 -12.18 -13.99
C GLY A 229 -12.73 -12.53 -15.35
N GLU A 230 -11.58 -11.96 -15.69
CA GLU A 230 -10.89 -12.13 -16.99
C GLU A 230 -9.92 -13.31 -17.00
N GLY A 231 -9.66 -13.93 -15.84
CA GLY A 231 -8.87 -15.17 -15.71
C GLY A 231 -7.35 -15.03 -15.83
N ASN A 232 -6.84 -13.86 -16.16
CA ASN A 232 -5.42 -13.62 -16.50
C ASN A 232 -4.73 -12.54 -15.66
N ASN A 233 -5.38 -12.00 -14.65
CA ASN A 233 -4.80 -10.94 -13.81
C ASN A 233 -4.54 -11.45 -12.40
N ALA A 234 -3.27 -11.71 -12.06
CA ALA A 234 -2.86 -12.25 -10.76
C ALA A 234 -3.18 -11.33 -9.57
N GLU A 235 -3.24 -10.01 -9.79
CA GLU A 235 -3.60 -9.01 -8.79
C GLU A 235 -5.10 -8.96 -8.48
N LYS A 236 -5.97 -9.36 -9.44
CA LYS A 236 -7.42 -9.08 -9.44
C LYS A 236 -8.24 -10.34 -9.65
N GLN A 237 -8.10 -11.32 -8.77
CA GLN A 237 -8.67 -12.66 -8.92
C GLN A 237 -9.99 -12.90 -8.18
N GLY A 238 -10.57 -11.89 -7.51
CA GLY A 238 -11.76 -12.09 -6.68
C GLY A 238 -12.98 -12.63 -7.44
N LEU A 239 -13.32 -12.08 -8.64
CA LEU A 239 -14.41 -12.61 -9.46
C LEU A 239 -14.08 -13.96 -10.11
N ASP A 240 -12.80 -14.21 -10.43
CA ASP A 240 -12.38 -15.52 -10.98
C ASP A 240 -12.54 -16.62 -9.93
N LEU A 241 -12.15 -16.34 -8.68
CA LEU A 241 -12.39 -17.23 -7.53
C LEU A 241 -13.88 -17.44 -7.30
N LEU A 242 -14.68 -16.36 -7.27
CA LEU A 242 -16.12 -16.45 -7.08
C LEU A 242 -16.79 -17.32 -8.15
N ASN A 243 -16.29 -17.28 -9.39
CA ASN A 243 -16.81 -18.03 -10.53
C ASN A 243 -16.41 -19.51 -10.53
N SER A 244 -15.25 -19.84 -9.95
CA SER A 244 -14.65 -21.18 -10.05
C SER A 244 -14.79 -22.03 -8.78
N LEU A 245 -14.85 -21.40 -7.60
CA LEU A 245 -14.85 -22.12 -6.32
C LEU A 245 -16.14 -22.89 -6.07
N LYS A 246 -16.01 -24.04 -5.43
CA LYS A 246 -17.11 -24.90 -4.96
C LYS A 246 -16.92 -25.23 -3.49
N GLY A 247 -18.03 -25.37 -2.78
CA GLY A 247 -18.00 -25.77 -1.38
C GLY A 247 -17.46 -24.68 -0.44
N VAL A 248 -17.45 -23.43 -0.86
CA VAL A 248 -17.17 -22.23 -0.08
C VAL A 248 -18.47 -21.51 0.21
N ASP A 249 -18.62 -20.96 1.39
CA ASP A 249 -19.78 -20.17 1.81
C ASP A 249 -19.51 -18.68 1.67
N PHE A 250 -18.34 -18.22 2.11
CA PHE A 250 -17.91 -16.81 1.98
C PHE A 250 -16.53 -16.70 1.34
N LEU A 251 -16.41 -15.76 0.41
CA LEU A 251 -15.15 -15.29 -0.16
C LEU A 251 -14.94 -13.84 0.30
N VAL A 252 -13.99 -13.62 1.19
CA VAL A 252 -13.61 -12.29 1.67
C VAL A 252 -12.50 -11.76 0.79
N THR A 253 -12.65 -10.53 0.27
CA THR A 253 -11.66 -9.86 -0.60
C THR A 253 -11.24 -8.51 -0.03
N ALA A 254 -10.04 -8.07 -0.40
CA ALA A 254 -9.43 -6.80 -0.01
C ALA A 254 -8.55 -6.26 -1.15
N HIS A 255 -7.55 -5.43 -0.91
CA HIS A 255 -6.57 -4.90 -1.87
C HIS A 255 -7.08 -3.74 -2.74
N ASP A 256 -8.27 -3.81 -3.32
CA ASP A 256 -8.87 -2.72 -4.10
C ASP A 256 -9.68 -1.73 -3.26
N HIS A 257 -9.63 -1.89 -1.94
CA HIS A 257 -10.36 -1.06 -0.98
C HIS A 257 -11.89 -1.06 -1.18
N SER A 258 -12.41 -2.05 -1.91
CA SER A 258 -13.83 -2.16 -2.21
C SER A 258 -14.61 -2.68 -1.00
N ASN A 259 -15.79 -2.12 -0.77
CA ASN A 259 -16.75 -2.57 0.23
C ASN A 259 -17.98 -3.25 -0.42
N LYS A 260 -17.83 -3.77 -1.64
CA LYS A 260 -18.92 -4.40 -2.38
C LYS A 260 -19.26 -5.79 -1.81
N VAL A 261 -20.54 -6.15 -1.96
CA VAL A 261 -21.03 -7.50 -1.72
C VAL A 261 -21.59 -8.04 -3.04
N ILE A 262 -21.17 -9.26 -3.39
CA ILE A 262 -21.61 -9.94 -4.61
C ILE A 262 -22.04 -11.35 -4.24
N LYS A 263 -23.28 -11.70 -4.54
CA LYS A 263 -23.79 -13.04 -4.32
C LYS A 263 -23.88 -13.77 -5.64
N ARG A 264 -23.32 -14.97 -5.69
CA ARG A 264 -23.38 -15.85 -6.85
C ARG A 264 -23.55 -17.30 -6.41
N ASP A 265 -24.60 -17.94 -6.90
CA ASP A 265 -24.98 -19.28 -6.52
C ASP A 265 -25.08 -19.43 -4.99
N SER A 266 -24.21 -20.25 -4.40
CA SER A 266 -24.14 -20.50 -2.96
C SER A 266 -22.98 -19.74 -2.26
N ILE A 267 -22.25 -18.86 -2.96
CA ILE A 267 -21.09 -18.14 -2.41
C ILE A 267 -21.43 -16.66 -2.30
N VAL A 268 -21.05 -16.06 -1.19
CA VAL A 268 -21.14 -14.60 -0.97
C VAL A 268 -19.73 -14.02 -0.91
N LEU A 269 -19.38 -13.15 -1.87
CA LEU A 269 -18.16 -12.35 -1.85
C LEU A 269 -18.42 -11.08 -1.04
N VAL A 270 -17.49 -10.75 -0.14
CA VAL A 270 -17.54 -9.58 0.73
C VAL A 270 -16.23 -8.83 0.67
N GLY A 271 -16.25 -7.56 0.22
CA GLY A 271 -15.13 -6.63 0.27
C GLY A 271 -15.08 -5.91 1.63
N CYS A 272 -13.87 -5.70 2.15
CA CYS A 272 -13.65 -5.16 3.51
C CYS A 272 -13.69 -3.62 3.60
N GLY A 273 -13.57 -2.89 2.48
CA GLY A 273 -13.34 -1.44 2.49
C GLY A 273 -11.90 -1.12 2.88
N LYS A 274 -11.66 0.00 3.58
CA LYS A 274 -10.31 0.41 4.01
C LYS A 274 -10.30 1.24 5.29
N SER A 275 -9.12 1.33 5.91
CA SER A 275 -8.76 2.28 6.97
C SER A 275 -9.78 2.35 8.12
N GLY A 276 -10.38 1.23 8.49
CA GLY A 276 -11.37 1.17 9.57
C GLY A 276 -12.74 1.79 9.27
N GLN A 277 -13.01 2.17 8.01
CA GLN A 277 -14.26 2.87 7.62
C GLN A 277 -15.46 1.95 7.49
N TYR A 278 -15.23 0.67 7.20
CA TYR A 278 -16.27 -0.33 6.96
C TYR A 278 -15.92 -1.65 7.64
N VAL A 279 -16.93 -2.48 7.82
CA VAL A 279 -16.80 -3.91 8.02
C VAL A 279 -17.75 -4.63 7.05
N GLY A 280 -17.35 -5.81 6.60
CA GLY A 280 -18.29 -6.72 5.98
C GLY A 280 -19.03 -7.50 7.07
N LEU A 281 -20.35 -7.61 6.95
CA LEU A 281 -21.19 -8.40 7.85
C LEU A 281 -21.92 -9.48 7.06
N GLY A 282 -21.48 -10.73 7.20
CA GLY A 282 -22.12 -11.92 6.68
C GLY A 282 -23.09 -12.53 7.71
N GLU A 283 -24.25 -12.95 7.28
CA GLU A 283 -25.24 -13.67 8.09
C GLU A 283 -25.35 -15.12 7.60
N ILE A 284 -25.28 -16.06 8.52
CA ILE A 284 -25.28 -17.49 8.27
C ILE A 284 -26.41 -18.11 9.07
N LYS A 285 -27.39 -18.71 8.40
CA LYS A 285 -28.44 -19.51 9.04
C LYS A 285 -28.32 -20.96 8.60
N LEU A 286 -28.17 -21.87 9.54
CA LEU A 286 -28.10 -23.30 9.28
C LEU A 286 -29.25 -24.00 9.98
N LEU A 287 -29.93 -24.91 9.24
CA LEU A 287 -30.87 -25.85 9.82
C LEU A 287 -30.20 -27.23 9.89
N VAL A 288 -30.13 -27.78 11.10
CA VAL A 288 -29.55 -29.11 11.37
C VAL A 288 -30.65 -30.09 11.70
N LYS A 289 -30.63 -31.26 11.02
CA LYS A 289 -31.50 -32.42 11.30
C LYS A 289 -30.66 -33.69 11.20
N GLY A 290 -30.82 -34.57 12.20
CA GLY A 290 -30.03 -35.80 12.29
C GLY A 290 -28.53 -35.57 12.35
N GLY A 291 -28.11 -34.44 12.98
CA GLY A 291 -26.73 -34.05 13.11
C GLY A 291 -26.08 -33.54 11.81
N LYS A 292 -26.85 -33.30 10.76
CA LYS A 292 -26.36 -32.80 9.44
C LYS A 292 -27.06 -31.49 9.09
N VAL A 293 -26.30 -30.58 8.45
CA VAL A 293 -26.86 -29.35 7.86
C VAL A 293 -27.72 -29.74 6.66
N VAL A 294 -29.03 -29.49 6.75
CA VAL A 294 -30.02 -29.80 5.70
C VAL A 294 -30.41 -28.56 4.90
N SER A 295 -30.23 -27.36 5.48
CA SER A 295 -30.45 -26.09 4.76
C SER A 295 -29.45 -25.06 5.25
N ARG A 296 -29.09 -24.13 4.36
CA ARG A 296 -28.29 -22.95 4.66
C ARG A 296 -28.81 -21.73 3.90
N GLU A 297 -28.86 -20.62 4.59
CA GLU A 297 -29.09 -19.29 4.00
C GLU A 297 -27.89 -18.41 4.32
N LEU A 298 -27.35 -17.76 3.29
CA LEU A 298 -26.20 -16.87 3.39
C LEU A 298 -26.59 -15.52 2.83
N ASP A 299 -26.23 -14.46 3.55
CA ASP A 299 -26.39 -13.08 3.10
C ASP A 299 -25.23 -12.24 3.63
N ALA A 300 -25.03 -11.06 3.06
CA ALA A 300 -24.06 -10.11 3.58
C ALA A 300 -24.43 -8.67 3.23
N LYS A 301 -23.83 -7.75 3.99
CA LYS A 301 -23.88 -6.31 3.73
C LYS A 301 -22.55 -5.66 4.14
N SER A 302 -22.24 -4.53 3.54
CA SER A 302 -21.22 -3.62 4.04
C SER A 302 -21.82 -2.67 5.07
N VAL A 303 -21.13 -2.49 6.20
CA VAL A 303 -21.56 -1.61 7.30
C VAL A 303 -20.54 -0.51 7.46
N GLY A 304 -20.96 0.75 7.31
CA GLY A 304 -20.14 1.93 7.62
C GLY A 304 -19.95 2.10 9.12
N ILE A 305 -18.72 2.31 9.55
CA ILE A 305 -18.36 2.47 10.97
C ILE A 305 -18.40 3.95 11.34
N LYS A 306 -19.07 4.26 12.46
CA LYS A 306 -19.02 5.60 13.05
C LYS A 306 -17.65 5.82 13.68
N TYR A 307 -16.85 6.69 13.07
CA TYR A 307 -15.44 6.87 13.42
C TYR A 307 -15.21 7.35 14.86
N ASP A 308 -16.17 8.05 15.46
CA ASP A 308 -16.13 8.65 16.81
C ASP A 308 -16.76 7.77 17.91
N ASN A 309 -17.37 6.64 17.54
CA ASN A 309 -17.86 5.63 18.49
C ASN A 309 -16.78 4.57 18.69
N ILE A 310 -15.90 4.78 19.66
CA ILE A 310 -14.69 3.96 19.87
C ILE A 310 -14.78 3.08 21.12
N ASP A 311 -14.03 1.99 21.09
CA ASP A 311 -13.74 1.15 22.26
C ASP A 311 -12.73 1.86 23.17
N THR A 312 -13.24 2.58 24.16
CA THR A 312 -12.41 3.34 25.12
C THR A 312 -11.54 2.44 25.99
N ALA A 313 -11.99 1.22 26.29
CA ALA A 313 -11.19 0.26 27.04
C ALA A 313 -9.99 -0.24 26.23
N MET A 314 -10.15 -0.40 24.89
CA MET A 314 -9.04 -0.67 23.98
C MET A 314 -8.07 0.51 23.94
N GLU A 315 -8.59 1.74 23.85
CA GLU A 315 -7.76 2.96 23.84
C GLU A 315 -6.92 3.04 25.12
N GLU A 316 -7.51 2.82 26.30
CA GLU A 316 -6.81 2.80 27.59
C GLU A 316 -5.77 1.67 27.67
N THR A 317 -6.11 0.47 27.17
CA THR A 317 -5.22 -0.70 27.20
C THR A 317 -3.93 -0.45 26.40
N PHE A 318 -4.01 0.29 25.27
CA PHE A 318 -2.89 0.53 24.37
C PHE A 318 -2.39 2.00 24.39
N GLU A 319 -2.68 2.72 25.48
CA GLU A 319 -2.27 4.12 25.63
C GLU A 319 -0.75 4.29 25.61
N ASN A 320 0.00 3.37 26.19
CA ASN A 320 1.46 3.42 26.20
C ASN A 320 2.06 3.31 24.79
N GLU A 321 1.51 2.39 24.00
CA GLU A 321 1.91 2.20 22.59
C GLU A 321 1.55 3.42 21.74
N PHE A 322 0.36 3.98 21.93
CA PHE A 322 -0.03 5.24 21.30
C PHE A 322 0.93 6.38 21.66
N ASN A 323 1.25 6.54 22.94
CA ASN A 323 2.15 7.60 23.43
C ASN A 323 3.58 7.43 22.88
N ALA A 324 4.08 6.19 22.76
CA ALA A 324 5.39 5.91 22.15
C ALA A 324 5.42 6.34 20.68
N VAL A 325 4.41 5.98 19.89
CA VAL A 325 4.29 6.40 18.49
C VAL A 325 4.13 7.92 18.37
N LYS A 326 3.34 8.54 19.26
CA LYS A 326 3.15 9.99 19.28
C LYS A 326 4.46 10.72 19.61
N ALA A 327 5.21 10.24 20.59
CA ALA A 327 6.52 10.80 20.93
C ALA A 327 7.50 10.68 19.76
N PHE A 328 7.60 9.52 19.12
CA PHE A 328 8.38 9.31 17.91
C PHE A 328 7.97 10.28 16.80
N SER A 329 6.68 10.37 16.51
CA SER A 329 6.14 11.19 15.42
C SER A 329 6.42 12.69 15.57
N ASN A 330 6.56 13.17 16.81
CA ASN A 330 6.77 14.59 17.14
C ASN A 330 8.22 14.88 17.61
N SER A 331 9.06 13.85 17.73
CA SER A 331 10.47 14.07 18.05
C SER A 331 11.20 14.71 16.87
N LYS A 332 12.19 15.56 17.18
CA LYS A 332 13.06 16.17 16.17
C LYS A 332 13.83 15.09 15.43
N LEU A 333 13.64 15.02 14.13
CA LEU A 333 14.36 14.14 13.22
C LEU A 333 15.59 14.82 12.62
N GLY A 334 15.47 16.12 12.32
CA GLY A 334 16.54 16.89 11.71
C GLY A 334 16.16 18.36 11.49
N THR A 335 16.81 19.00 10.54
CA THR A 335 16.61 20.44 10.24
C THR A 335 16.65 20.69 8.74
N VAL A 336 15.75 21.53 8.22
CA VAL A 336 15.87 22.15 6.89
C VAL A 336 16.49 23.53 7.08
N LYS A 337 17.64 23.82 6.46
CA LYS A 337 18.41 25.02 6.76
C LYS A 337 17.83 26.33 6.24
N LYS A 338 17.07 26.27 5.14
CA LYS A 338 16.33 27.42 4.59
C LYS A 338 15.05 26.95 3.90
N ASP A 339 14.09 27.86 3.74
CA ASP A 339 12.88 27.61 2.96
C ASP A 339 13.24 27.11 1.55
N MET A 340 12.56 26.06 1.08
CA MET A 340 12.64 25.61 -0.31
C MET A 340 11.28 25.88 -0.97
N VAL A 341 11.24 26.86 -1.86
CA VAL A 341 10.00 27.26 -2.57
C VAL A 341 9.83 26.41 -3.81
N SER A 342 8.65 25.82 -4.00
CA SER A 342 8.40 24.95 -5.15
C SER A 342 8.04 25.72 -6.42
N ARG A 343 7.42 26.89 -6.31
CA ARG A 343 6.94 27.71 -7.44
C ARG A 343 8.03 28.00 -8.48
N GLU A 344 9.28 28.11 -8.06
CA GLU A 344 10.45 28.40 -8.93
C GLU A 344 10.65 27.35 -10.03
N PHE A 345 10.19 26.11 -9.81
CA PHE A 345 10.38 25.02 -10.79
C PHE A 345 9.75 25.30 -12.15
N TYR A 346 8.69 26.12 -12.21
CA TYR A 346 8.03 26.43 -13.48
C TYR A 346 8.93 27.14 -14.47
N SER A 347 9.83 28.00 -13.97
CA SER A 347 10.72 28.82 -14.79
C SER A 347 12.15 28.26 -14.90
N GLY A 348 12.44 27.13 -14.23
CA GLY A 348 13.77 26.53 -14.31
C GLY A 348 14.19 25.79 -13.04
N GLN A 349 15.36 26.17 -12.51
CA GLN A 349 15.94 25.53 -11.36
C GLN A 349 15.21 25.90 -10.07
N CYS A 350 15.08 24.91 -9.16
CA CYS A 350 14.37 25.05 -7.91
C CYS A 350 15.05 24.18 -6.85
N ASP A 351 15.37 24.76 -5.70
CA ASP A 351 16.02 24.06 -4.59
C ASP A 351 15.24 22.81 -4.15
N TYR A 352 13.92 22.93 -4.11
CA TYR A 352 13.06 21.80 -3.73
C TYR A 352 13.16 20.63 -4.73
N LEU A 353 13.05 20.91 -6.02
CA LEU A 353 13.11 19.87 -7.06
C LEU A 353 14.53 19.28 -7.17
N ASN A 354 15.56 20.13 -7.06
CA ASN A 354 16.95 19.68 -7.02
C ASN A 354 17.22 18.77 -5.82
N PHE A 355 16.60 19.06 -4.66
CA PHE A 355 16.69 18.19 -3.49
C PHE A 355 16.03 16.83 -3.75
N LEU A 356 14.84 16.76 -4.39
CA LEU A 356 14.19 15.50 -4.71
C LEU A 356 15.05 14.63 -5.66
N HIS A 357 15.67 15.23 -6.66
CA HIS A 357 16.62 14.55 -7.53
C HIS A 357 17.84 14.04 -6.77
N ALA A 358 18.45 14.89 -5.95
CA ALA A 358 19.61 14.53 -5.14
C ALA A 358 19.31 13.40 -4.17
N LEU A 359 18.12 13.41 -3.56
CA LEU A 359 17.65 12.37 -2.66
C LEU A 359 17.63 11.00 -3.37
N ALA A 360 17.03 10.92 -4.57
CA ALA A 360 16.99 9.71 -5.36
C ALA A 360 18.39 9.24 -5.77
N LEU A 361 19.22 10.14 -6.31
CA LEU A 361 20.60 9.86 -6.73
C LEU A 361 21.54 9.46 -5.59
N THR A 362 21.22 9.87 -4.35
CA THR A 362 22.01 9.53 -3.16
C THR A 362 21.62 8.17 -2.58
N TYR A 363 20.37 7.78 -2.75
CA TYR A 363 19.83 6.52 -2.19
C TYR A 363 20.49 5.29 -2.81
N CYS A 364 20.57 5.22 -4.13
CA CYS A 364 21.25 4.13 -4.82
C CYS A 364 21.99 4.64 -6.07
N PRO A 365 23.02 3.91 -6.54
CA PRO A 365 23.72 4.25 -7.78
C PRO A 365 22.78 4.21 -8.98
N MET A 366 22.67 5.35 -9.68
CA MET A 366 21.96 5.48 -10.96
C MET A 366 22.57 6.63 -11.76
N ASP A 367 22.37 6.61 -13.08
CA ASP A 367 22.92 7.63 -13.98
C ASP A 367 22.07 8.90 -14.00
N ILE A 368 20.74 8.75 -13.98
CA ILE A 368 19.78 9.85 -14.22
C ILE A 368 18.59 9.70 -13.25
N SER A 369 18.08 10.82 -12.75
CA SER A 369 16.81 10.89 -12.02
C SER A 369 15.79 11.72 -12.79
N LEU A 370 14.56 11.22 -12.94
CA LEU A 370 13.43 11.91 -13.54
C LEU A 370 12.33 12.08 -12.48
N THR A 371 11.91 13.31 -12.22
CA THR A 371 10.82 13.58 -11.27
C THR A 371 10.16 14.94 -11.54
N ALA A 372 8.90 15.08 -11.14
CA ALA A 372 8.17 16.33 -11.13
C ALA A 372 8.20 16.96 -9.73
N THR A 373 7.82 18.23 -9.65
CA THR A 373 7.48 18.82 -8.37
C THR A 373 6.26 18.16 -7.77
N LEU A 374 6.28 17.96 -6.44
CA LEU A 374 5.16 17.37 -5.71
C LEU A 374 4.34 18.45 -4.99
N LEU A 375 4.92 19.63 -4.81
CA LEU A 375 4.27 20.83 -4.30
C LEU A 375 4.04 21.77 -5.47
N ILE A 376 2.79 22.09 -5.76
CA ILE A 376 2.41 22.90 -6.95
C ILE A 376 2.72 24.37 -6.75
N ASP A 377 2.32 24.91 -5.61
CA ASP A 377 2.53 26.29 -5.16
C ASP A 377 2.67 26.26 -3.64
N GLY A 378 3.83 25.87 -3.18
CA GLY A 378 4.09 25.68 -1.77
C GLY A 378 5.55 25.84 -1.43
N LYS A 379 5.85 25.56 -0.18
CA LYS A 379 7.23 25.56 0.31
C LYS A 379 7.44 24.49 1.37
N VAL A 380 8.66 23.99 1.45
CA VAL A 380 9.17 23.29 2.61
C VAL A 380 9.81 24.34 3.51
N PRO A 381 9.25 24.63 4.70
CA PRO A 381 9.79 25.66 5.56
C PRO A 381 11.15 25.26 6.13
N GLY A 382 12.03 26.23 6.29
CA GLY A 382 13.26 26.07 7.09
C GLY A 382 12.93 25.91 8.57
N GLY A 383 13.75 25.16 9.30
CA GLY A 383 13.56 24.91 10.73
C GLY A 383 13.67 23.43 11.09
N ASP A 384 13.25 23.11 12.29
CA ASP A 384 13.24 21.74 12.82
C ASP A 384 12.19 20.90 12.11
N VAL A 385 12.54 19.65 11.82
CA VAL A 385 11.71 18.66 11.14
C VAL A 385 11.45 17.50 12.07
N THR A 386 10.18 17.13 12.23
CA THR A 386 9.74 15.90 12.90
C THR A 386 9.39 14.82 11.88
N PHE A 387 9.09 13.61 12.34
CA PHE A 387 8.60 12.57 11.44
C PHE A 387 7.27 12.97 10.76
N ASN A 388 6.39 13.69 11.46
CA ASN A 388 5.14 14.19 10.89
C ASN A 388 5.37 15.15 9.70
N ASP A 389 6.47 15.91 9.73
CA ASP A 389 6.79 16.91 8.71
C ASP A 389 7.32 16.29 7.41
N LEU A 390 7.70 15.01 7.42
CA LEU A 390 8.11 14.31 6.20
C LEU A 390 7.01 14.33 5.12
N LYS A 391 5.74 14.35 5.51
CA LYS A 391 4.61 14.51 4.58
C LYS A 391 4.52 15.90 3.94
N THR A 392 5.08 16.91 4.57
CA THR A 392 5.19 18.25 3.99
C THR A 392 6.30 18.29 2.94
N ILE A 393 7.38 17.54 3.16
CA ILE A 393 8.49 17.45 2.21
C ILE A 393 8.13 16.54 1.04
N TYR A 394 7.50 15.38 1.32
CA TYR A 394 7.07 14.41 0.31
C TYR A 394 5.64 13.91 0.58
N PRO A 395 4.62 14.53 -0.03
CA PRO A 395 3.21 14.28 0.34
C PRO A 395 2.61 12.97 -0.16
N TYR A 396 3.26 12.27 -1.09
CA TYR A 396 2.72 11.06 -1.73
C TYR A 396 3.42 9.78 -1.25
N GLY A 397 2.73 8.64 -1.32
CA GLY A 397 3.28 7.32 -1.02
C GLY A 397 4.02 6.68 -2.22
N ASN A 398 4.75 7.47 -3.01
CA ASN A 398 5.49 6.93 -4.15
C ASN A 398 6.75 6.18 -3.70
N LYS A 399 7.02 5.04 -4.34
CA LYS A 399 8.28 4.31 -4.22
C LYS A 399 9.29 4.79 -5.26
N LEU A 400 10.58 4.67 -4.96
CA LEU A 400 11.65 4.85 -5.94
C LEU A 400 11.71 3.60 -6.83
N MET A 401 11.68 3.79 -8.13
CA MET A 401 11.88 2.73 -9.12
C MET A 401 13.12 3.05 -9.96
N VAL A 402 13.94 2.05 -10.26
CA VAL A 402 15.08 2.23 -11.17
C VAL A 402 14.89 1.34 -12.38
N LEU A 403 14.90 1.95 -13.57
CA LEU A 403 14.70 1.28 -14.85
C LEU A 403 15.93 1.44 -15.75
N LYS A 404 16.05 0.58 -16.77
CA LYS A 404 16.95 0.80 -17.91
C LYS A 404 16.21 1.48 -19.04
N LEU A 405 16.66 2.68 -19.43
CA LEU A 405 16.16 3.42 -20.60
C LEU A 405 17.31 3.76 -21.54
N ALA A 406 17.06 3.66 -22.85
CA ALA A 406 18.01 4.13 -23.87
C ALA A 406 18.05 5.67 -23.90
N GLY A 407 19.13 6.27 -24.33
CA GLY A 407 19.26 7.73 -24.45
C GLY A 407 18.15 8.37 -25.26
N LYS A 408 17.74 7.74 -26.36
CA LYS A 408 16.61 8.20 -27.18
C LYS A 408 15.26 8.11 -26.44
N GLU A 409 15.06 7.09 -25.60
CA GLU A 409 13.86 6.94 -24.80
C GLU A 409 13.80 8.04 -23.71
N ILE A 410 14.95 8.40 -23.11
CA ILE A 410 15.07 9.50 -22.16
C ILE A 410 14.74 10.84 -22.83
N LYS A 411 15.25 11.06 -24.06
CA LYS A 411 14.94 12.27 -24.83
C LYS A 411 13.43 12.37 -25.09
N GLU A 412 12.80 11.30 -25.61
CA GLU A 412 11.35 11.27 -25.88
C GLU A 412 10.52 11.48 -24.61
N TYR A 413 10.93 10.90 -23.49
CA TYR A 413 10.29 11.13 -22.20
C TYR A 413 10.29 12.62 -21.82
N LEU A 414 11.45 13.29 -21.95
CA LEU A 414 11.58 14.71 -21.64
C LEU A 414 10.82 15.59 -22.65
N GLU A 415 10.87 15.26 -23.94
CA GLU A 415 10.05 15.95 -24.97
C GLU A 415 8.58 15.92 -24.61
N ALA A 416 8.06 14.74 -24.22
CA ALA A 416 6.67 14.58 -23.79
C ALA A 416 6.36 15.36 -22.51
N SER A 417 7.28 15.38 -21.55
CA SER A 417 7.12 16.16 -20.31
C SER A 417 7.02 17.65 -20.59
N TYR A 418 7.96 18.20 -21.35
CA TYR A 418 7.98 19.62 -21.68
C TYR A 418 6.86 20.02 -22.64
N ASP A 419 6.33 19.13 -23.47
CA ASP A 419 5.14 19.40 -24.25
C ASP A 419 3.87 19.56 -23.41
N LEU A 420 3.81 18.94 -22.22
CA LEU A 420 2.73 19.20 -21.25
C LEU A 420 2.90 20.54 -20.54
N TRP A 421 4.13 21.04 -20.45
CA TRP A 421 4.54 22.15 -19.61
C TRP A 421 4.50 23.49 -20.34
N VAL A 422 5.16 23.59 -21.54
CA VAL A 422 5.33 24.84 -22.26
C VAL A 422 4.75 24.77 -23.69
N GLU A 423 4.32 25.90 -24.19
CA GLU A 423 3.90 26.07 -25.58
C GLU A 423 5.11 26.17 -26.52
N THR A 424 4.87 25.99 -27.82
CA THR A 424 5.85 26.38 -28.83
C THR A 424 5.61 27.86 -29.17
N VAL A 425 6.58 28.70 -28.90
CA VAL A 425 6.45 30.17 -29.01
C VAL A 425 7.55 30.76 -29.90
N SER A 426 7.37 32.00 -30.33
CA SER A 426 8.35 32.69 -31.18
C SER A 426 9.60 33.16 -30.40
N GLY A 427 9.50 33.28 -29.06
CA GLY A 427 10.59 33.76 -28.20
C GLY A 427 10.12 34.19 -26.83
N PRO A 428 10.99 34.86 -26.04
CA PRO A 428 10.70 35.24 -24.65
C PRO A 428 9.59 36.26 -24.49
N ASP A 429 9.27 37.02 -25.55
CA ASP A 429 8.24 38.07 -25.53
C ASP A 429 6.83 37.54 -25.88
N ALA A 430 6.66 36.22 -25.99
CA ALA A 430 5.35 35.62 -26.20
C ALA A 430 4.41 35.96 -25.04
N GLU A 431 3.10 36.11 -25.36
CA GLU A 431 2.08 36.45 -24.37
C GLU A 431 2.04 35.44 -23.20
N HIS A 432 2.12 34.15 -23.55
CA HIS A 432 2.20 33.03 -22.61
C HIS A 432 3.21 32.00 -23.10
N ILE A 433 4.07 31.53 -22.20
CA ILE A 433 5.05 30.46 -22.47
C ILE A 433 4.61 29.15 -21.80
N LEU A 434 4.02 29.20 -20.58
CA LEU A 434 3.40 28.05 -19.97
C LEU A 434 2.11 27.68 -20.70
N ARG A 435 1.77 26.39 -20.75
CA ARG A 435 0.45 25.92 -21.17
C ARG A 435 -0.59 26.27 -20.14
N ILE A 436 -1.09 27.49 -20.19
CA ILE A 436 -2.15 28.00 -19.32
C ILE A 436 -3.43 28.26 -20.12
N LYS A 437 -4.54 28.33 -19.40
CA LYS A 437 -5.86 28.63 -19.98
C LYS A 437 -6.74 29.35 -18.97
N GLN A 438 -7.65 30.15 -19.44
CA GLN A 438 -8.74 30.65 -18.61
C GLN A 438 -9.80 29.57 -18.42
N ALA A 439 -10.19 29.33 -17.19
CA ALA A 439 -11.26 28.39 -16.85
C ALA A 439 -12.02 28.87 -15.61
N LYS A 440 -13.29 28.49 -15.54
CA LYS A 440 -14.14 28.79 -14.39
C LYS A 440 -13.62 28.06 -13.16
N ASP A 441 -13.39 28.79 -12.08
CA ASP A 441 -13.03 28.18 -10.79
C ASP A 441 -14.29 27.56 -10.17
N TRP A 442 -14.20 26.30 -9.80
CA TRP A 442 -15.34 25.54 -9.30
C TRP A 442 -15.81 25.99 -7.90
N LYS A 443 -14.92 26.60 -7.11
CA LYS A 443 -15.25 27.12 -5.77
C LYS A 443 -15.88 28.49 -5.81
N THR A 444 -15.27 29.41 -6.60
CA THR A 444 -15.67 30.82 -6.65
C THR A 444 -16.64 31.13 -7.78
N GLY A 445 -16.69 30.27 -8.80
CA GLY A 445 -17.48 30.52 -10.03
C GLY A 445 -16.87 31.57 -10.96
N GLN A 446 -15.75 32.18 -10.61
CA GLN A 446 -15.08 33.23 -11.41
C GLN A 446 -14.11 32.60 -12.42
N MET A 447 -13.84 33.35 -13.51
CA MET A 447 -12.79 32.99 -14.46
C MET A 447 -11.41 33.23 -13.83
N ALA A 448 -10.54 32.23 -13.92
CA ALA A 448 -9.17 32.28 -13.41
C ALA A 448 -8.21 31.59 -14.38
N TRP A 449 -6.97 32.02 -14.38
CA TRP A 449 -5.90 31.31 -15.09
C TRP A 449 -5.61 29.99 -14.38
N LYS A 450 -5.45 28.94 -15.17
CA LYS A 450 -5.12 27.60 -14.70
C LYS A 450 -4.15 26.93 -15.65
N LEU A 451 -3.30 26.04 -15.13
CA LEU A 451 -2.50 25.17 -15.97
C LEU A 451 -3.41 24.30 -16.85
N ALA A 452 -3.08 24.15 -18.11
CA ALA A 452 -3.83 23.31 -19.03
C ALA A 452 -3.65 21.82 -18.73
N LYS A 453 -2.52 21.46 -18.12
CA LYS A 453 -2.15 20.10 -17.71
C LYS A 453 -1.71 20.09 -16.24
N SER A 454 -1.72 18.91 -15.62
CA SER A 454 -1.29 18.74 -14.23
C SER A 454 0.23 18.89 -14.11
N PRO A 455 0.74 19.76 -13.22
CA PRO A 455 2.18 19.92 -13.00
C PRO A 455 2.83 18.68 -12.36
N ALA A 456 2.04 17.76 -11.81
CA ALA A 456 2.54 16.45 -11.40
C ALA A 456 3.12 15.63 -12.57
N ASN A 457 2.94 16.08 -13.82
CA ASN A 457 3.49 15.48 -15.02
C ASN A 457 4.60 16.33 -15.67
N PHE A 458 5.10 17.36 -14.99
CA PHE A 458 6.18 18.22 -15.47
C PHE A 458 7.50 17.72 -14.91
N ASP A 459 7.98 16.59 -15.43
CA ASP A 459 9.24 16.00 -15.00
C ASP A 459 10.42 16.72 -15.64
N SER A 460 11.44 16.99 -14.82
CA SER A 460 12.78 17.35 -15.26
C SER A 460 13.75 16.20 -15.04
N ALA A 461 15.00 16.39 -15.46
CA ALA A 461 16.07 15.42 -15.28
C ALA A 461 17.22 15.98 -14.46
N ALA A 462 17.87 15.08 -13.70
CA ALA A 462 19.20 15.30 -13.12
C ALA A 462 20.14 14.18 -13.55
N GLY A 463 21.45 14.45 -13.54
CA GLY A 463 22.47 13.54 -14.06
C GLY A 463 22.87 13.80 -15.52
N ILE A 464 22.21 14.75 -16.18
CA ILE A 464 22.51 15.22 -17.55
C ILE A 464 22.48 16.75 -17.63
N ASP A 465 23.25 17.29 -18.58
CA ASP A 465 23.21 18.69 -19.01
C ASP A 465 22.30 18.80 -20.23
N TYR A 466 21.30 19.66 -20.19
CA TYR A 466 20.42 19.85 -21.33
C TYR A 466 19.74 21.23 -21.35
N THR A 467 19.22 21.59 -22.53
CA THR A 467 18.42 22.78 -22.73
C THR A 467 17.05 22.43 -23.29
N VAL A 468 16.07 23.28 -23.00
CA VAL A 468 14.71 23.19 -23.53
C VAL A 468 14.40 24.43 -24.34
N ASP A 469 14.40 24.28 -25.68
CA ASP A 469 14.15 25.37 -26.61
C ASP A 469 12.65 25.50 -26.88
N VAL A 470 12.02 26.50 -26.29
CA VAL A 470 10.57 26.76 -26.41
C VAL A 470 10.17 27.26 -27.81
N THR A 471 11.14 27.59 -28.68
CA THR A 471 10.87 27.97 -30.08
C THR A 471 10.74 26.77 -31.00
N ARG A 472 11.08 25.57 -30.52
CA ARG A 472 11.04 24.33 -31.28
C ARG A 472 9.77 23.52 -31.00
N PRO A 473 9.24 22.80 -32.01
CA PRO A 473 8.12 21.89 -31.83
C PRO A 473 8.52 20.67 -31.00
N TYR A 474 7.50 19.89 -30.58
CA TYR A 474 7.69 18.57 -29.99
C TYR A 474 8.67 17.71 -30.81
N GLY A 475 9.58 17.04 -30.14
CA GLY A 475 10.63 16.18 -30.72
C GLY A 475 11.95 16.91 -31.00
N GLU A 476 11.94 18.27 -31.04
CA GLU A 476 13.12 19.09 -31.34
C GLU A 476 13.50 20.08 -30.23
N ARG A 477 12.70 20.14 -29.12
CA ARG A 477 12.93 21.16 -28.08
C ARG A 477 13.94 20.75 -27.03
N VAL A 478 14.10 19.45 -26.73
CA VAL A 478 15.07 18.98 -25.72
C VAL A 478 16.39 18.65 -26.41
N ASN A 479 17.44 19.41 -26.04
CA ASN A 479 18.79 19.16 -26.53
C ASN A 479 19.68 18.72 -25.34
N ILE A 480 20.02 17.40 -25.30
CA ILE A 480 20.91 16.83 -24.28
C ILE A 480 22.35 17.04 -24.73
N LEU A 481 23.12 17.76 -23.92
CA LEU A 481 24.47 18.19 -24.24
C LEU A 481 25.52 17.15 -23.83
N SER A 482 25.37 16.63 -22.59
CA SER A 482 26.29 15.65 -22.00
C SER A 482 25.66 14.99 -20.77
N MET A 483 26.32 13.98 -20.23
CA MET A 483 26.13 13.59 -18.82
C MET A 483 26.65 14.73 -17.92
N ALA A 484 26.07 14.87 -16.74
CA ALA A 484 26.47 15.93 -15.79
C ALA A 484 27.94 15.80 -15.29
N ASP A 485 28.52 14.60 -15.37
CA ASP A 485 29.92 14.35 -15.04
C ASP A 485 30.89 14.61 -16.22
N GLY A 486 30.40 15.17 -17.33
CA GLY A 486 31.18 15.55 -18.51
C GLY A 486 31.37 14.44 -19.53
N ARG A 487 30.90 13.22 -19.29
CA ARG A 487 30.89 12.16 -20.31
C ARG A 487 29.93 12.52 -21.44
N ALA A 488 30.22 12.05 -22.66
CA ALA A 488 29.27 12.19 -23.77
C ALA A 488 27.97 11.44 -23.47
N PHE A 489 26.84 12.06 -23.83
CA PHE A 489 25.55 11.39 -23.82
C PHE A 489 25.36 10.64 -25.16
N ASP A 490 24.96 9.37 -25.10
CA ASP A 490 24.79 8.50 -26.26
C ASP A 490 23.33 8.06 -26.37
N MET A 491 22.69 8.34 -27.48
CA MET A 491 21.26 8.06 -27.73
C MET A 491 20.92 6.57 -27.74
N ASP A 492 21.86 5.71 -28.08
CA ASP A 492 21.64 4.27 -28.17
C ASP A 492 22.09 3.50 -26.92
N LYS A 493 22.83 4.16 -26.02
CA LYS A 493 23.28 3.57 -24.76
C LYS A 493 22.14 3.44 -23.78
N MET A 494 22.14 2.32 -23.02
CA MET A 494 21.24 2.12 -21.88
C MET A 494 21.77 2.80 -20.63
N TYR A 495 20.94 3.59 -19.98
CA TYR A 495 21.21 4.26 -18.71
C TYR A 495 20.32 3.71 -17.61
N THR A 496 20.81 3.76 -16.38
CA THR A 496 20.00 3.50 -15.17
C THR A 496 19.27 4.76 -14.77
N VAL A 497 17.93 4.71 -14.72
CA VAL A 497 17.08 5.89 -14.57
C VAL A 497 16.14 5.70 -13.39
N GLY A 498 16.24 6.60 -12.40
CA GLY A 498 15.33 6.66 -11.25
C GLY A 498 14.06 7.43 -11.59
N ILE A 499 12.92 6.82 -11.31
CA ILE A 499 11.58 7.41 -11.45
C ILE A 499 10.72 7.08 -10.23
N THR A 500 9.54 7.68 -10.13
CA THR A 500 8.56 7.29 -9.10
C THR A 500 7.72 6.10 -9.53
N SER A 501 7.18 5.32 -8.56
CA SER A 501 6.21 4.25 -8.84
C SER A 501 4.95 4.78 -9.56
N TYR A 502 4.57 6.04 -9.33
CA TYR A 502 3.51 6.71 -10.11
C TYR A 502 3.83 6.75 -11.60
N ARG A 503 5.07 7.04 -11.97
CA ARG A 503 5.50 6.98 -13.38
C ARG A 503 5.57 5.56 -13.91
N ALA A 504 6.09 4.64 -13.11
CA ALA A 504 6.20 3.23 -13.48
C ALA A 504 4.82 2.60 -13.78
N SER A 505 3.75 3.07 -13.12
CA SER A 505 2.37 2.65 -13.44
C SER A 505 1.82 3.21 -14.77
N GLY A 506 2.61 3.95 -15.54
CA GLY A 506 2.20 4.57 -16.80
C GLY A 506 1.48 5.93 -16.64
N ALA A 507 1.36 6.43 -15.42
CA ALA A 507 0.68 7.69 -15.14
C ALA A 507 1.36 8.88 -15.84
N GLY A 508 0.55 9.77 -16.41
CA GLY A 508 1.01 10.92 -17.18
C GLY A 508 1.46 10.60 -18.62
N GLY A 509 1.56 9.31 -18.98
CA GLY A 509 1.86 8.88 -20.35
C GLY A 509 3.32 9.06 -20.81
N LEU A 510 4.24 9.49 -19.90
CA LEU A 510 5.62 9.81 -20.28
C LEU A 510 6.44 8.57 -20.67
N LEU A 511 6.28 7.46 -19.94
CA LEU A 511 6.91 6.18 -20.32
C LEU A 511 6.34 5.63 -21.63
N LYS A 512 5.05 5.84 -21.89
CA LYS A 512 4.43 5.48 -23.16
C LYS A 512 5.03 6.26 -24.32
N ALA A 513 5.27 7.55 -24.15
CA ALA A 513 5.97 8.37 -25.13
C ALA A 513 7.41 7.86 -25.39
N ALA A 514 8.10 7.40 -24.34
CA ALA A 514 9.41 6.76 -24.42
C ALA A 514 9.40 5.34 -25.03
N GLY A 515 8.23 4.81 -25.41
CA GLY A 515 8.10 3.51 -26.07
C GLY A 515 7.80 2.32 -25.15
N LEU A 516 7.64 2.52 -23.84
CA LEU A 516 7.19 1.49 -22.91
C LEU A 516 5.65 1.48 -22.88
N LEU A 517 5.05 0.59 -23.62
CA LEU A 517 3.61 0.63 -23.93
C LEU A 517 2.75 -0.12 -22.91
N SER A 518 3.33 -1.05 -22.15
CA SER A 518 2.64 -1.91 -21.20
C SER A 518 3.36 -2.01 -19.85
N ALA A 519 2.68 -2.57 -18.85
CA ALA A 519 3.28 -2.85 -17.55
C ALA A 519 4.40 -3.89 -17.66
N GLU A 520 4.27 -4.85 -18.57
CA GLU A 520 5.29 -5.87 -18.85
C GLU A 520 6.56 -5.25 -19.43
N ASP A 521 6.45 -4.22 -20.30
CA ASP A 521 7.61 -3.48 -20.81
C ASP A 521 8.36 -2.79 -19.66
N VAL A 522 7.62 -2.16 -18.75
CA VAL A 522 8.19 -1.48 -17.57
C VAL A 522 8.86 -2.51 -16.64
N GLU A 523 8.19 -3.62 -16.36
CA GLU A 523 8.73 -4.68 -15.50
C GLU A 523 10.02 -5.28 -16.08
N ALA A 524 10.05 -5.55 -17.38
CA ALA A 524 11.24 -6.08 -18.06
C ALA A 524 12.46 -5.13 -18.00
N ARG A 525 12.23 -3.83 -17.81
CA ARG A 525 13.28 -2.80 -17.69
C ARG A 525 13.61 -2.44 -16.25
N THR A 526 12.79 -2.87 -15.26
CA THR A 526 12.96 -2.55 -13.85
C THR A 526 14.15 -3.30 -13.24
N LEU A 527 15.03 -2.56 -12.58
CA LEU A 527 16.21 -3.06 -11.87
C LEU A 527 16.01 -3.07 -10.36
N LEU A 528 15.24 -2.08 -9.85
CA LEU A 528 14.99 -1.90 -8.43
C LEU A 528 13.56 -1.40 -8.22
N LYS A 529 12.86 -2.03 -7.27
CA LYS A 529 11.63 -1.55 -6.66
C LYS A 529 11.96 -1.13 -5.23
N GLY A 530 12.40 0.12 -5.08
CA GLY A 530 12.86 0.66 -3.80
C GLY A 530 11.73 0.99 -2.83
N PRO A 531 12.07 1.51 -1.64
CA PRO A 531 11.09 1.90 -0.64
C PRO A 531 10.35 3.18 -1.02
N GLU A 532 9.36 3.56 -0.21
CA GLU A 532 8.73 4.87 -0.31
C GLU A 532 9.74 6.00 -0.10
N PHE A 533 9.56 7.10 -0.80
CA PHE A 533 10.43 8.28 -0.65
C PHE A 533 10.44 8.84 0.78
N ARG A 534 9.38 8.65 1.57
CA ARG A 534 9.37 9.04 2.99
C ARG A 534 10.32 8.20 3.84
N THR A 535 10.47 6.92 3.52
CA THR A 535 11.48 6.06 4.15
C THR A 535 12.90 6.52 3.77
N ILE A 536 13.12 6.84 2.49
CA ILE A 536 14.40 7.40 2.01
C ILE A 536 14.72 8.73 2.70
N LEU A 537 13.72 9.60 2.89
CA LEU A 537 13.85 10.85 3.64
C LEU A 537 14.20 10.62 5.10
N TYR A 538 13.53 9.69 5.76
CA TYR A 538 13.82 9.32 7.14
C TYR A 538 15.26 8.85 7.30
N GLU A 539 15.71 7.92 6.48
CA GLU A 539 17.09 7.42 6.46
C GLU A 539 18.10 8.55 6.13
N TYR A 540 17.73 9.44 5.21
CA TYR A 540 18.55 10.60 4.87
C TYR A 540 18.77 11.51 6.09
N PHE A 541 17.72 11.82 6.86
CA PHE A 541 17.84 12.61 8.08
C PHE A 541 18.64 11.89 9.16
N LEU A 542 18.42 10.59 9.38
CA LEU A 542 19.22 9.81 10.33
C LEU A 542 20.71 9.85 10.01
N LYS A 543 21.06 9.83 8.72
CA LYS A 543 22.46 9.85 8.26
C LYS A 543 23.08 11.25 8.27
N ASN A 544 22.33 12.27 7.84
CA ASN A 544 22.87 13.60 7.54
C ASN A 544 22.44 14.68 8.55
N GLY A 545 21.37 14.45 9.32
CA GLY A 545 20.83 15.38 10.33
C GLY A 545 20.15 16.63 9.77
N SER A 546 20.44 17.01 8.52
CA SER A 546 19.85 18.22 7.92
C SER A 546 19.75 18.14 6.40
N ILE A 547 18.77 18.87 5.86
CA ILE A 547 18.69 19.24 4.46
C ILE A 547 19.27 20.64 4.32
N ASP A 548 20.35 20.75 3.54
CA ASP A 548 20.93 22.03 3.12
C ASP A 548 20.89 22.08 1.59
N PRO A 549 20.00 22.89 0.99
CA PRO A 549 19.88 22.96 -0.46
C PRO A 549 21.17 23.32 -1.18
N GLU A 550 22.11 24.01 -0.50
CA GLU A 550 23.36 24.42 -1.10
C GLU A 550 24.44 23.33 -1.11
N VAL A 551 24.35 22.37 -0.16
CA VAL A 551 25.36 21.31 0.02
C VAL A 551 24.81 19.90 -0.01
N THR A 552 23.54 19.73 -0.34
CA THR A 552 22.93 18.40 -0.47
C THR A 552 23.75 17.56 -1.45
N GLY A 553 24.10 16.35 -1.05
CA GLY A 553 24.94 15.42 -1.83
C GLY A 553 24.48 15.29 -3.28
N LYS A 554 25.43 15.14 -4.22
CA LYS A 554 25.19 15.13 -5.66
C LYS A 554 24.87 16.49 -6.29
N LYS A 555 25.19 17.60 -5.63
CA LYS A 555 24.98 18.97 -6.18
C LYS A 555 25.53 19.13 -7.61
N GLU A 556 26.64 18.47 -7.92
CA GLU A 556 27.24 18.46 -9.26
C GLU A 556 26.39 17.78 -10.32
N LEU A 557 25.39 16.96 -9.92
CA LEU A 557 24.51 16.22 -10.84
C LEU A 557 23.14 16.87 -11.00
N VAL A 558 22.75 17.81 -10.15
CA VAL A 558 21.42 18.46 -10.16
C VAL A 558 21.51 19.88 -10.67
N GLY A 559 20.37 20.44 -11.09
CA GLY A 559 20.30 21.84 -11.48
C GLY A 559 21.03 22.19 -12.78
N ARG A 560 21.14 21.27 -13.71
CA ARG A 560 22.00 21.40 -14.90
C ARG A 560 21.20 21.52 -16.21
N TRP A 561 20.04 22.15 -16.15
CA TRP A 561 19.22 22.40 -17.31
C TRP A 561 18.63 23.82 -17.29
N LYS A 562 18.23 24.34 -18.45
CA LYS A 562 17.59 25.64 -18.58
C LYS A 562 16.69 25.73 -19.81
N PHE A 563 15.74 26.65 -19.74
CA PHE A 563 15.00 27.07 -20.94
C PHE A 563 15.87 27.98 -21.81
N VAL A 564 15.65 27.89 -23.12
CA VAL A 564 16.24 28.77 -24.13
C VAL A 564 15.16 29.19 -25.14
N PRO A 565 15.30 30.37 -25.81
CA PRO A 565 16.39 31.35 -25.69
C PRO A 565 16.40 32.10 -24.35
N GLU A 566 17.43 32.91 -24.14
CA GLU A 566 17.54 33.78 -22.96
C GLU A 566 16.31 34.68 -22.81
N GLY A 567 15.85 34.94 -21.57
CA GLY A 567 14.64 35.70 -21.26
C GLY A 567 13.36 34.85 -21.16
N VAL A 568 13.39 33.57 -21.55
CA VAL A 568 12.22 32.67 -21.47
C VAL A 568 11.80 32.44 -20.01
N SER A 569 12.73 32.27 -19.10
CA SER A 569 12.43 32.05 -17.68
C SER A 569 11.68 33.24 -17.07
N GLU A 570 12.05 34.46 -17.43
CA GLU A 570 11.38 35.71 -17.02
C GLU A 570 9.97 35.81 -17.60
N GLY A 571 9.78 35.35 -18.83
CA GLY A 571 8.45 35.24 -19.46
C GLY A 571 7.56 34.25 -18.71
N ILE A 572 8.10 33.09 -18.31
CA ILE A 572 7.40 32.07 -17.54
C ILE A 572 7.02 32.61 -16.14
N VAL A 573 7.86 33.41 -15.49
CA VAL A 573 7.53 34.04 -14.19
C VAL A 573 6.26 34.87 -14.28
N LYS A 574 6.02 35.60 -15.38
CA LYS A 574 4.77 36.35 -15.59
C LYS A 574 3.54 35.43 -15.64
N ASP A 575 3.65 34.28 -16.30
CA ASP A 575 2.57 33.27 -16.32
C ASP A 575 2.32 32.69 -14.92
N VAL A 576 3.38 32.46 -14.14
CA VAL A 576 3.28 31.98 -12.75
C VAL A 576 2.59 33.02 -11.86
N GLU A 577 2.85 34.31 -12.05
CA GLU A 577 2.14 35.39 -11.35
C GLU A 577 0.66 35.44 -11.71
N LEU A 578 0.27 35.15 -12.96
CA LEU A 578 -1.14 35.03 -13.35
C LEU A 578 -1.84 33.82 -12.69
N LEU A 579 -1.11 32.73 -12.48
CA LEU A 579 -1.66 31.51 -11.88
C LEU A 579 -1.84 31.63 -10.36
N TYR A 580 -0.88 32.24 -9.65
CA TYR A 580 -0.75 32.15 -8.19
C TYR A 580 -0.62 33.50 -7.49
N GLY A 581 -0.58 34.60 -8.23
CA GLY A 581 -0.31 35.94 -7.71
C GLY A 581 1.19 36.20 -7.47
N LYS A 582 1.51 37.45 -7.11
CA LYS A 582 2.89 37.87 -6.79
C LYS A 582 3.37 37.33 -5.45
#